data_283d675cfd880f32d52f3aa1b224ac16
#
_entry.id   283d675cfd880f32d52f3aa1b224ac16
#
_cell.length_a   1.000
_cell.length_b   1.000
_cell.length_c   1.000
_cell.angle_alpha   90.00
_cell.angle_beta   90.00
_cell.angle_gamma   90.00
#
_symmetry.space_group_name_H-M   'P 1'
#
loop_
_entity.id
_entity.type
_entity.pdbx_description
1 polymer ?
#
loop_
_entity_poly.entity_id
_entity_poly.type
_entity_poly.pdbx_seq_one_letter_code
_entity_poly.pdbx_strand_id
1 'polypeptide(L)'
;MEIVFLDKAIDDIDYWKKSGNKQIQKRISKLLDSMSKTPWSGIGKPEPLKNELSGFWSRRINEEHRIVYTVSNNKIKVISMRFHYK
;
A
#
# COMPACT_ATOMS: atom_id res chain seq x y z
N MET A 1 10.35 -4.42 9.23
CA MET A 1 10.33 -5.28 8.04
C MET A 1 10.62 -4.44 6.82
N GLU A 2 11.46 -4.93 5.93
CA GLU A 2 11.85 -4.21 4.73
C GLU A 2 10.68 -4.08 3.75
N ILE A 3 10.58 -2.93 3.07
CA ILE A 3 9.55 -2.70 2.07
C ILE A 3 10.21 -2.62 0.69
N VAL A 4 9.68 -3.41 -0.24
CA VAL A 4 10.13 -3.42 -1.64
C VAL A 4 8.96 -2.95 -2.50
N PHE A 5 9.22 -2.02 -3.43
CA PHE A 5 8.19 -1.50 -4.33
C PHE A 5 8.33 -2.14 -5.70
N LEU A 6 7.26 -2.76 -6.18
CA LEU A 6 7.25 -3.32 -7.52
C LEU A 6 6.98 -2.20 -8.55
N ASP A 7 7.14 -2.51 -9.82
CA ASP A 7 7.13 -1.49 -10.88
C ASP A 7 5.90 -0.59 -10.86
N LYS A 8 4.71 -1.18 -10.73
CA LYS A 8 3.46 -0.40 -10.68
C LYS A 8 3.46 0.55 -9.49
N ALA A 9 3.94 0.09 -8.33
CA ALA A 9 4.00 0.92 -7.13
C ALA A 9 4.97 2.08 -7.30
N ILE A 10 6.10 1.84 -7.96
CA ILE A 10 7.06 2.91 -8.26
C ILE A 10 6.42 3.97 -9.15
N ASP A 11 5.68 3.55 -10.17
CA ASP A 11 4.95 4.46 -11.04
C ASP A 11 3.91 5.27 -10.26
N ASP A 12 3.22 4.62 -9.32
CA ASP A 12 2.22 5.28 -8.49
C ASP A 12 2.84 6.31 -7.55
N ILE A 13 4.01 6.00 -6.97
CA ILE A 13 4.75 6.96 -6.15
C ILE A 13 5.08 8.20 -6.98
N ASP A 14 5.59 7.99 -8.19
CA ASP A 14 5.93 9.09 -9.09
C ASP A 14 4.69 9.93 -9.42
N TYR A 15 3.57 9.28 -9.69
CA TYR A 15 2.30 9.97 -9.92
C TYR A 15 1.93 10.89 -8.74
N TRP A 16 1.99 10.36 -7.51
CA TRP A 16 1.63 11.13 -6.33
C TRP A 16 2.59 12.29 -6.07
N LYS A 17 3.88 12.09 -6.35
CA LYS A 17 4.86 13.18 -6.24
C LYS A 17 4.54 14.30 -7.22
N LYS A 18 4.24 13.95 -8.47
CA LYS A 18 3.94 14.93 -9.51
C LYS A 18 2.58 15.59 -9.33
N SER A 19 1.67 14.94 -8.66
CA SER A 19 0.33 15.46 -8.40
C SER A 19 0.33 16.69 -7.49
N GLY A 20 1.37 16.84 -6.67
CA GLY A 20 1.43 17.91 -5.68
C GLY A 20 0.47 17.71 -4.51
N ASN A 21 -0.19 16.55 -4.41
CA ASN A 21 -1.15 16.28 -3.34
C ASN A 21 -0.40 15.90 -2.05
N LYS A 22 -0.07 16.90 -1.26
CA LYS A 22 0.69 16.72 -0.01
C LYS A 22 -0.04 15.86 1.00
N GLN A 23 -1.36 15.96 1.05
CA GLN A 23 -2.18 15.20 2.00
C GLN A 23 -2.06 13.70 1.72
N ILE A 24 -2.18 13.29 0.47
CA ILE A 24 -2.03 11.88 0.09
C ILE A 24 -0.61 11.40 0.33
N GLN A 25 0.39 12.21 -0.01
CA GLN A 25 1.80 11.86 0.22
C GLN A 25 2.06 11.58 1.70
N LYS A 26 1.57 12.44 2.59
CA LYS A 26 1.69 12.25 4.03
C LYS A 26 0.98 10.98 4.48
N ARG A 27 -0.21 10.75 3.97
CA ARG A 27 -1.01 9.56 4.33
C ARG A 27 -0.28 8.28 3.93
N ILE A 28 0.28 8.25 2.72
CA ILE A 28 1.05 7.11 2.23
C ILE A 28 2.25 6.84 3.14
N SER A 29 2.99 7.88 3.52
CA SER A 29 4.14 7.72 4.42
C SER A 29 3.75 7.10 5.75
N LYS A 30 2.63 7.55 6.33
CA LYS A 30 2.13 6.99 7.59
C LYS A 30 1.73 5.53 7.43
N LEU A 31 1.08 5.20 6.32
CA LEU A 31 0.67 3.82 6.05
C LEU A 31 1.87 2.91 5.90
N LEU A 32 2.88 3.33 5.14
CA LEU A 32 4.10 2.53 4.96
C LEU A 32 4.82 2.30 6.29
N ASP A 33 4.91 3.33 7.12
CA ASP A 33 5.52 3.20 8.45
C ASP A 33 4.76 2.18 9.29
N SER A 34 3.44 2.27 9.32
CA SER A 34 2.60 1.31 10.05
C SER A 34 2.77 -0.11 9.53
N MET A 35 2.80 -0.27 8.20
CA MET A 35 3.00 -1.58 7.57
C MET A 35 4.33 -2.20 7.96
N SER A 36 5.40 -1.41 8.00
CA SER A 36 6.72 -1.93 8.31
C SER A 36 6.81 -2.47 9.73
N LYS A 37 6.00 -1.94 10.63
CA LYS A 37 5.98 -2.35 12.04
C LYS A 37 5.00 -3.48 12.28
N THR A 38 3.79 -3.40 11.72
CA THR A 38 2.74 -4.38 11.92
C THR A 38 2.02 -4.63 10.60
N PRO A 39 2.50 -5.60 9.79
CA PRO A 39 2.00 -5.78 8.41
C PRO A 39 0.51 -6.10 8.32
N TRP A 40 -0.08 -6.69 9.35
CA TRP A 40 -1.47 -7.15 9.30
C TRP A 40 -2.41 -6.40 10.23
N SER A 41 -1.92 -5.36 10.89
CA SER A 41 -2.73 -4.54 11.79
C SER A 41 -2.24 -3.10 11.74
N GLY A 42 -3.04 -2.18 12.27
CA GLY A 42 -2.67 -0.77 12.33
C GLY A 42 -3.62 0.11 11.55
N ILE A 43 -3.14 1.26 11.10
CA ILE A 43 -3.97 2.27 10.45
C ILE A 43 -4.35 1.87 9.01
N GLY A 44 -5.41 2.47 8.49
CA GLY A 44 -5.83 2.27 7.11
C GLY A 44 -6.68 1.04 6.88
N LYS A 45 -7.23 0.44 7.94
CA LYS A 45 -8.09 -0.73 7.87
C LYS A 45 -7.45 -1.87 7.05
N PRO A 46 -6.32 -2.45 7.55
CA PRO A 46 -5.70 -3.57 6.83
C PRO A 46 -6.70 -4.69 6.62
N GLU A 47 -6.77 -5.19 5.40
CA GLU A 47 -7.78 -6.15 5.00
C GLU A 47 -7.18 -7.18 4.06
N PRO A 48 -7.36 -8.49 4.32
CA PRO A 48 -6.92 -9.51 3.38
C PRO A 48 -7.84 -9.52 2.17
N LEU A 49 -7.27 -9.65 0.99
CA LEU A 49 -8.02 -9.75 -0.24
C LEU A 49 -8.38 -11.20 -0.52
N LYS A 50 -9.37 -11.41 -1.41
CA LYS A 50 -9.96 -12.73 -1.62
C LYS A 50 -9.82 -13.18 -3.07
N ASN A 51 -10.16 -14.44 -3.32
CA ASN A 51 -10.20 -15.05 -4.64
C ASN A 51 -8.82 -14.98 -5.32
N GLU A 52 -8.73 -14.39 -6.50
CA GLU A 52 -7.51 -14.30 -7.27
C GLU A 52 -6.42 -13.48 -6.57
N LEU A 53 -6.83 -12.62 -5.63
CA LEU A 53 -5.90 -11.79 -4.86
C LEU A 53 -5.63 -12.35 -3.47
N SER A 54 -5.98 -13.60 -3.24
CA SER A 54 -5.69 -14.28 -1.97
C SER A 54 -4.18 -14.24 -1.69
N GLY A 55 -3.83 -13.87 -0.46
CA GLY A 55 -2.43 -13.67 -0.08
C GLY A 55 -1.97 -12.23 -0.15
N PHE A 56 -2.78 -11.37 -0.77
CA PHE A 56 -2.53 -9.93 -0.78
C PHE A 56 -3.39 -9.24 0.26
N TRP A 57 -2.96 -8.05 0.64
CA TRP A 57 -3.62 -7.19 1.62
C TRP A 57 -3.77 -5.79 1.05
N SER A 58 -4.73 -5.04 1.58
CA SER A 58 -4.87 -3.62 1.22
C SER A 58 -5.02 -2.76 2.45
N ARG A 59 -4.61 -1.51 2.33
CA ARG A 59 -4.89 -0.45 3.31
C ARG A 59 -5.42 0.77 2.58
N ARG A 60 -6.34 1.46 3.22
CA ARG A 60 -6.99 2.64 2.61
C ARG A 60 -6.10 3.86 2.69
N ILE A 61 -5.81 4.45 1.53
CA ILE A 61 -5.22 5.78 1.46
C ILE A 61 -6.34 6.80 1.68
N ASN A 62 -7.43 6.64 0.92
CA ASN A 62 -8.66 7.42 1.04
C ASN A 62 -9.83 6.58 0.51
N GLU A 63 -10.96 7.21 0.20
CA GLU A 63 -12.13 6.50 -0.32
C GLU A 63 -11.84 5.78 -1.64
N GLU A 64 -11.03 6.40 -2.49
CA GLU A 64 -10.80 5.93 -3.85
C GLU A 64 -9.57 5.03 -3.97
N HIS A 65 -8.54 5.28 -3.18
CA HIS A 65 -7.23 4.68 -3.38
C HIS A 65 -6.80 3.77 -2.24
N ARG A 66 -6.05 2.71 -2.59
CA ARG A 66 -5.55 1.71 -1.65
C ARG A 66 -4.07 1.46 -1.92
N ILE A 67 -3.35 1.06 -0.86
CA ILE A 67 -2.06 0.39 -1.01
C ILE A 67 -2.35 -1.11 -1.02
N VAL A 68 -1.88 -1.80 -2.05
CA VAL A 68 -1.99 -3.25 -2.12
C VAL A 68 -0.61 -3.85 -1.95
N TYR A 69 -0.49 -4.83 -1.09
CA TYR A 69 0.81 -5.40 -0.75
C TYR A 69 0.67 -6.87 -0.36
N THR A 70 1.79 -7.56 -0.33
CA THR A 70 1.88 -8.92 0.19
C THR A 70 3.15 -9.04 1.03
N VAL A 71 3.20 -10.06 1.87
CA VAL A 71 4.37 -10.32 2.72
C VAL A 71 4.94 -11.67 2.36
N SER A 72 6.21 -11.71 1.99
CA SER A 72 6.90 -12.97 1.73
C SER A 72 8.40 -12.78 1.98
N ASN A 73 9.06 -13.86 2.42
CA ASN A 73 10.49 -13.84 2.72
C ASN A 73 10.89 -12.70 3.66
N ASN A 74 10.03 -12.43 4.64
CA ASN A 74 10.24 -11.39 5.64
C ASN A 74 10.36 -9.98 5.03
N LYS A 75 9.70 -9.77 3.90
CA LYS A 75 9.64 -8.48 3.20
C LYS A 75 8.21 -8.15 2.84
N ILE A 76 7.91 -6.85 2.83
CA ILE A 76 6.64 -6.35 2.35
C ILE A 76 6.84 -5.92 0.89
N LYS A 77 6.09 -6.53 -0.01
CA LYS A 77 6.13 -6.18 -1.43
C LYS A 77 4.91 -5.34 -1.76
N VAL A 78 5.11 -4.08 -2.08
CA VAL A 78 4.02 -3.17 -2.44
C VAL A 78 3.77 -3.29 -3.93
N ILE A 79 2.52 -3.64 -4.27
CA ILE A 79 2.11 -3.91 -5.65
C ILE A 79 1.61 -2.63 -6.32
N SER A 80 0.79 -1.85 -5.60
CA SER A 80 0.21 -0.63 -6.16
C SER A 80 -0.18 0.33 -5.05
N MET A 81 -0.34 1.61 -5.41
CA MET A 81 -0.68 2.68 -4.47
C MET A 81 -1.68 3.66 -5.06
N ARG A 82 -2.43 3.23 -6.08
CA ARG A 82 -3.53 3.98 -6.69
C ARG A 82 -4.66 3.03 -7.03
N PHE A 83 -5.90 3.57 -6.98
CA PHE A 83 -7.12 2.82 -7.21
C PHE A 83 -7.29 1.69 -6.19
N HIS A 84 -8.27 0.85 -6.38
CA HIS A 84 -8.49 -0.29 -5.50
C HIS A 84 -8.97 -1.49 -6.32
N TYR A 85 -8.73 -2.66 -5.77
CA TYR A 85 -9.20 -3.91 -6.37
C TYR A 85 -10.56 -4.25 -5.80
N LYS A 86 -11.41 -4.75 -6.66
CA LYS A 86 -12.75 -5.19 -6.28
C LYS A 86 -12.78 -6.68 -6.01
#